data_217859208a192a2025b0914c914d9a03
#
_entry.id   217859208a192a2025b0914c914d9a03
#
_cell.length_a   1.000
_cell.length_b   1.000
_cell.length_c   1.000
_cell.angle_alpha   90.00
_cell.angle_beta   90.00
_cell.angle_gamma   90.00
#
_symmetry.space_group_name_H-M   'P 1'
#
loop_
_entity.id
_entity.type
_entity.pdbx_description
1 polymer ?
#
loop_
_entity_poly.entity_id
_entity_poly.type
_entity_poly.pdbx_seq_one_letter_code
_entity_poly.pdbx_strand_id
1 'polypeptide(L)'
;ESLIFFVPVSANAEADSAPYGAFQDSTDQTAANTTTGYAVTFNTTDYSNGIYVSNSSRLNVRNYGIYNIQFSFQYKNTTNDGQDIDIWFKKNGTNVAGSNSRFHMPARKSTGDPSHLITAMNFFMEMNAGDYVEIFWRTTDTGVSLEQYPTSTSPDRPSIPSAIVTMSYVAPSATTNLYVSTQQQGQATISHWANSTADKTYGYIIVG
;
A
#
# COMPACT_ATOMS: atom_id res chain seq x y z
N GLU A 1 -27.13 -20.52 35.74
CA GLU A 1 -26.04 -19.63 35.25
C GLU A 1 -26.43 -19.12 33.87
N SER A 2 -26.51 -17.80 33.72
CA SER A 2 -26.77 -17.19 32.40
C SER A 2 -25.43 -17.03 31.67
N LEU A 3 -25.34 -17.55 30.47
CA LEU A 3 -24.16 -17.42 29.61
C LEU A 3 -24.38 -16.25 28.66
N ILE A 4 -23.46 -15.29 28.63
CA ILE A 4 -23.50 -14.15 27.72
C ILE A 4 -22.57 -14.43 26.54
N PHE A 5 -23.13 -14.47 25.33
CA PHE A 5 -22.36 -14.56 24.10
C PHE A 5 -22.33 -13.21 23.40
N PHE A 6 -21.16 -12.76 23.03
CA PHE A 6 -20.99 -11.60 22.16
C PHE A 6 -20.83 -12.09 20.71
N VAL A 7 -21.81 -11.74 19.89
CA VAL A 7 -21.73 -11.94 18.46
C VAL A 7 -21.39 -10.57 17.84
N PRO A 8 -20.30 -10.42 17.11
CA PRO A 8 -20.08 -9.18 16.37
C PRO A 8 -21.20 -9.03 15.35
N VAL A 9 -21.98 -7.95 15.49
CA VAL A 9 -22.97 -7.58 14.48
C VAL A 9 -22.25 -6.68 13.49
N SER A 10 -21.85 -7.22 12.35
CA SER A 10 -21.46 -6.36 11.24
C SER A 10 -22.72 -5.75 10.65
N ALA A 11 -22.77 -4.43 10.60
CA ALA A 11 -23.93 -3.69 10.11
C ALA A 11 -24.16 -3.83 8.59
N ASN A 12 -23.30 -4.51 7.87
CA ASN A 12 -23.44 -4.84 6.45
C ASN A 12 -22.85 -6.23 6.21
N ALA A 13 -23.72 -7.17 5.92
CA ALA A 13 -23.36 -8.51 5.42
C ALA A 13 -22.98 -8.49 3.93
N GLU A 14 -22.17 -7.55 3.52
CA GLU A 14 -21.34 -7.79 2.34
C GLU A 14 -20.22 -8.71 2.82
N ALA A 15 -20.02 -9.81 2.11
CA ALA A 15 -19.03 -10.81 2.43
C ALA A 15 -17.74 -10.10 2.82
N ASP A 16 -17.32 -10.29 4.08
CA ASP A 16 -16.24 -9.56 4.73
C ASP A 16 -14.90 -10.00 4.11
N SER A 17 -14.73 -9.71 2.81
CA SER A 17 -13.48 -9.94 2.14
C SER A 17 -12.48 -8.90 2.62
N ALA A 18 -11.34 -9.38 3.12
CA ALA A 18 -10.26 -8.50 3.55
C ALA A 18 -9.96 -7.45 2.48
N PRO A 19 -9.73 -6.17 2.83
CA PRO A 19 -9.42 -5.12 1.86
C PRO A 19 -8.20 -5.47 1.00
N TYR A 20 -8.28 -5.21 -0.29
CA TYR A 20 -7.19 -5.39 -1.24
C TYR A 20 -7.26 -4.37 -2.37
N GLY A 21 -6.12 -4.15 -3.03
CA GLY A 21 -6.02 -3.35 -4.24
C GLY A 21 -4.82 -3.77 -5.08
N ALA A 22 -4.98 -3.68 -6.40
CA ALA A 22 -3.92 -3.87 -7.38
C ALA A 22 -4.04 -2.76 -8.42
N PHE A 23 -2.94 -2.04 -8.64
CA PHE A 23 -2.91 -0.86 -9.49
C PHE A 23 -1.63 -0.87 -10.33
N GLN A 24 -1.70 -0.26 -11.51
CA GLN A 24 -0.56 -0.15 -12.40
C GLN A 24 -0.56 1.20 -13.14
N ASP A 25 0.58 1.56 -13.71
CA ASP A 25 0.71 2.71 -14.61
C ASP A 25 1.23 2.24 -15.97
N SER A 26 0.54 2.65 -17.03
CA SER A 26 0.87 2.33 -18.41
C SER A 26 1.57 3.48 -19.14
N THR A 27 2.13 4.45 -18.40
CA THR A 27 2.84 5.61 -18.93
C THR A 27 4.25 5.72 -18.35
N ASP A 28 5.15 6.37 -19.05
CA ASP A 28 6.48 6.68 -18.54
C ASP A 28 6.38 7.77 -17.46
N GLN A 29 7.25 7.67 -16.43
CA GLN A 29 7.33 8.67 -15.37
C GLN A 29 8.77 9.18 -15.27
N THR A 30 8.96 10.49 -15.38
CA THR A 30 10.27 11.14 -15.43
C THR A 30 10.50 12.06 -14.24
N ALA A 31 11.77 12.22 -13.86
CA ALA A 31 12.19 13.20 -12.87
C ALA A 31 12.57 14.50 -13.55
N ALA A 32 11.98 15.63 -13.17
CA ALA A 32 12.35 16.94 -13.71
C ALA A 32 13.68 17.46 -13.17
N ASN A 33 14.12 16.97 -12.00
CA ASN A 33 15.41 17.30 -11.39
C ASN A 33 15.84 16.19 -10.42
N THR A 34 17.06 16.28 -9.91
CA THR A 34 17.67 15.25 -9.04
C THR A 34 17.55 15.55 -7.53
N THR A 35 16.97 16.68 -7.16
CA THR A 35 16.86 17.14 -5.77
C THR A 35 15.47 16.97 -5.18
N THR A 36 14.48 16.66 -6.02
CA THR A 36 13.08 16.49 -5.65
C THR A 36 12.72 15.01 -5.67
N GLY A 37 11.93 14.57 -4.70
CA GLY A 37 11.26 13.27 -4.75
C GLY A 37 9.92 13.37 -5.47
N TYR A 38 9.61 12.39 -6.31
CA TYR A 38 8.40 12.32 -7.12
C TYR A 38 7.53 11.17 -6.63
N ALA A 39 6.24 11.40 -6.52
CA ALA A 39 5.29 10.32 -6.25
C ALA A 39 5.13 9.45 -7.49
N VAL A 40 5.19 8.13 -7.32
CA VAL A 40 4.83 7.18 -8.37
C VAL A 40 3.32 7.27 -8.61
N THR A 41 2.93 7.38 -9.89
CA THR A 41 1.52 7.46 -10.30
C THR A 41 0.99 6.09 -10.73
N PHE A 42 -0.34 5.98 -10.69
CA PHE A 42 -1.10 4.80 -11.11
C PHE A 42 -2.34 5.26 -11.86
N ASN A 43 -2.48 4.85 -13.11
CA ASN A 43 -3.59 5.25 -13.98
C ASN A 43 -4.61 4.12 -14.23
N THR A 44 -4.34 2.92 -13.77
CA THR A 44 -5.18 1.75 -13.99
C THR A 44 -5.43 1.02 -12.66
N THR A 45 -6.67 0.63 -12.43
CA THR A 45 -7.08 -0.22 -11.32
C THR A 45 -7.44 -1.59 -11.87
N ASP A 46 -6.68 -2.62 -11.49
CA ASP A 46 -6.97 -4.01 -11.86
C ASP A 46 -8.00 -4.61 -10.90
N TYR A 47 -7.78 -4.42 -9.60
CA TYR A 47 -8.66 -4.89 -8.53
C TYR A 47 -8.72 -3.88 -7.39
N SER A 48 -9.89 -3.72 -6.77
CA SER A 48 -10.07 -2.80 -5.65
C SER A 48 -11.24 -3.27 -4.76
N ASN A 49 -10.95 -3.43 -3.47
CA ASN A 49 -11.95 -3.60 -2.43
C ASN A 49 -11.45 -2.93 -1.15
N GLY A 50 -12.08 -1.83 -0.74
CA GLY A 50 -11.66 -1.08 0.45
C GLY A 50 -10.32 -0.34 0.33
N ILE A 51 -9.58 -0.51 -0.78
CA ILE A 51 -8.35 0.22 -1.13
C ILE A 51 -8.54 0.84 -2.50
N TYR A 52 -8.20 2.13 -2.66
CA TYR A 52 -8.41 2.84 -3.94
C TYR A 52 -7.35 3.93 -4.15
N VAL A 53 -7.12 4.30 -5.42
CA VAL A 53 -6.22 5.39 -5.79
C VAL A 53 -6.98 6.71 -5.82
N SER A 54 -6.40 7.77 -5.26
CA SER A 54 -6.81 9.16 -5.46
C SER A 54 -5.60 10.03 -5.84
N ASN A 55 -5.85 11.17 -6.47
CA ASN A 55 -4.80 12.09 -6.94
C ASN A 55 -3.66 11.38 -7.70
N SER A 56 -4.00 10.34 -8.44
CA SER A 56 -3.11 9.50 -9.26
C SER A 56 -2.01 8.73 -8.50
N SER A 57 -1.68 9.08 -7.24
CA SER A 57 -0.54 8.49 -6.49
C SER A 57 -0.91 7.96 -5.11
N ARG A 58 -2.05 8.37 -4.55
CA ARG A 58 -2.45 8.06 -3.18
C ARG A 58 -3.20 6.75 -3.10
N LEU A 59 -2.63 5.78 -2.44
CA LEU A 59 -3.29 4.52 -2.08
C LEU A 59 -4.03 4.73 -0.76
N ASN A 60 -5.34 4.86 -0.81
CA ASN A 60 -6.19 5.14 0.35
C ASN A 60 -6.78 3.85 0.89
N VAL A 61 -6.99 3.79 2.22
CA VAL A 61 -7.65 2.67 2.88
C VAL A 61 -8.95 3.12 3.55
N ARG A 62 -10.00 2.28 3.49
CA ARG A 62 -11.28 2.53 4.17
C ARG A 62 -11.33 1.94 5.57
N ASN A 63 -10.49 0.98 5.87
CA ASN A 63 -10.50 0.23 7.11
C ASN A 63 -9.18 0.42 7.86
N TYR A 64 -9.25 0.47 9.17
CA TYR A 64 -8.08 0.44 10.03
C TYR A 64 -7.44 -0.95 10.03
N GLY A 65 -6.10 -1.02 10.01
CA GLY A 65 -5.37 -2.28 10.10
C GLY A 65 -3.91 -2.20 9.67
N ILE A 66 -3.28 -3.35 9.66
CA ILE A 66 -1.95 -3.56 9.09
C ILE A 66 -2.11 -3.99 7.64
N TYR A 67 -1.42 -3.30 6.76
CA TYR A 67 -1.44 -3.55 5.33
C TYR A 67 -0.07 -3.99 4.84
N ASN A 68 -0.05 -4.97 3.96
CA ASN A 68 1.12 -5.37 3.19
C ASN A 68 1.10 -4.62 1.87
N ILE A 69 2.16 -3.89 1.56
CA ILE A 69 2.34 -3.12 0.34
C ILE A 69 3.50 -3.74 -0.42
N GLN A 70 3.26 -4.16 -1.67
CA GLN A 70 4.28 -4.69 -2.55
C GLN A 70 4.27 -3.89 -3.84
N PHE A 71 5.44 -3.57 -4.36
CA PHE A 71 5.54 -2.91 -5.65
C PHE A 71 6.64 -3.50 -6.52
N SER A 72 6.50 -3.28 -7.83
CA SER A 72 7.50 -3.57 -8.85
C SER A 72 7.54 -2.40 -9.83
N PHE A 73 8.70 -1.76 -9.98
CA PHE A 73 8.90 -0.62 -10.86
C PHE A 73 9.96 -0.94 -11.91
N GLN A 74 9.65 -0.59 -13.17
CA GLN A 74 10.54 -0.76 -14.31
C GLN A 74 11.33 0.54 -14.52
N TYR A 75 12.64 0.49 -14.30
CA TYR A 75 13.52 1.65 -14.54
C TYR A 75 14.38 1.47 -15.78
N LYS A 76 14.60 2.60 -16.46
CA LYS A 76 15.53 2.75 -17.57
C LYS A 76 16.56 3.83 -17.26
N ASN A 77 17.85 3.57 -17.57
CA ASN A 77 18.92 4.56 -17.53
C ASN A 77 19.52 4.77 -18.92
N THR A 78 19.45 6.00 -19.41
CA THR A 78 19.99 6.42 -20.71
C THR A 78 21.33 7.15 -20.60
N THR A 79 21.91 7.26 -19.38
CA THR A 79 23.17 7.96 -19.13
C THR A 79 24.39 7.06 -19.29
N ASN A 80 25.57 7.66 -19.44
CA ASN A 80 26.84 6.93 -19.56
C ASN A 80 27.39 6.46 -18.22
N ASP A 81 26.75 6.87 -17.10
CA ASP A 81 27.19 6.59 -15.75
C ASP A 81 26.16 5.78 -14.98
N GLY A 82 26.63 5.03 -13.97
CA GLY A 82 25.73 4.40 -13.01
C GLY A 82 24.98 5.45 -12.19
N GLN A 83 23.72 5.19 -11.90
CA GLN A 83 22.85 6.11 -11.17
C GLN A 83 22.23 5.44 -9.95
N ASP A 84 22.00 6.21 -8.89
CA ASP A 84 21.28 5.73 -7.73
C ASP A 84 19.81 6.14 -7.78
N ILE A 85 18.95 5.23 -7.35
CA ILE A 85 17.52 5.43 -7.19
C ILE A 85 17.19 5.23 -5.72
N ASP A 86 16.64 6.25 -5.06
CA ASP A 86 16.07 6.14 -3.72
C ASP A 86 14.55 5.96 -3.84
N ILE A 87 13.99 5.01 -3.09
CA ILE A 87 12.54 4.74 -3.04
C ILE A 87 12.11 4.66 -1.58
N TRP A 88 11.06 5.42 -1.22
CA TRP A 88 10.53 5.44 0.15
C TRP A 88 9.02 5.66 0.17
N PHE A 89 8.41 5.49 1.33
CA PHE A 89 6.99 5.73 1.53
C PHE A 89 6.74 7.07 2.24
N LYS A 90 5.63 7.72 1.86
CA LYS A 90 5.00 8.78 2.63
C LYS A 90 3.60 8.37 3.04
N LYS A 91 3.31 8.51 4.33
CA LYS A 91 1.96 8.32 4.88
C LYS A 91 1.38 9.68 5.22
N ASN A 92 0.23 10.02 4.67
CA ASN A 92 -0.44 11.32 4.84
C ASN A 92 0.51 12.52 4.60
N GLY A 93 1.37 12.42 3.57
CA GLY A 93 2.35 13.43 3.19
C GLY A 93 3.66 13.45 4.01
N THR A 94 3.76 12.65 5.09
CA THR A 94 4.94 12.58 5.95
C THR A 94 5.81 11.37 5.61
N ASN A 95 7.12 11.53 5.53
CA ASN A 95 8.05 10.43 5.30
C ASN A 95 7.94 9.36 6.39
N VAL A 96 7.84 8.10 5.98
CA VAL A 96 7.85 6.96 6.89
C VAL A 96 9.30 6.61 7.24
N ALA A 97 9.64 6.67 8.51
CA ALA A 97 10.99 6.37 8.99
C ALA A 97 11.37 4.90 8.66
N GLY A 98 12.61 4.69 8.22
CA GLY A 98 13.13 3.36 7.89
C GLY A 98 12.58 2.74 6.60
N SER A 99 11.82 3.49 5.78
CA SER A 99 11.22 2.98 4.54
C SER A 99 12.05 3.26 3.28
N ASN A 100 13.15 4.02 3.38
CA ASN A 100 13.97 4.34 2.22
C ASN A 100 14.91 3.19 1.86
N SER A 101 14.95 2.84 0.58
CA SER A 101 15.89 1.89 0.01
C SER A 101 16.58 2.50 -1.20
N ARG A 102 17.88 2.21 -1.35
CA ARG A 102 18.68 2.65 -2.48
C ARG A 102 19.03 1.49 -3.38
N PHE A 103 18.80 1.70 -4.68
CA PHE A 103 19.16 0.78 -5.75
C PHE A 103 20.19 1.46 -6.65
N HIS A 104 21.23 0.73 -7.03
CA HIS A 104 22.20 1.18 -8.01
C HIS A 104 21.86 0.64 -9.38
N MET A 105 21.70 1.53 -10.34
CA MET A 105 21.39 1.21 -11.73
C MET A 105 22.65 1.37 -12.59
N PRO A 106 23.07 0.35 -13.39
CA PRO A 106 24.24 0.46 -14.24
C PRO A 106 24.12 1.57 -15.30
N ALA A 107 25.25 2.04 -15.81
CA ALA A 107 25.30 2.86 -16.99
C ALA A 107 24.65 2.16 -18.20
N ARG A 108 24.16 2.93 -19.17
CA ARG A 108 23.76 2.36 -20.47
C ARG A 108 24.92 1.64 -21.14
N LYS A 109 24.64 0.62 -21.91
CA LYS A 109 25.67 -0.13 -22.65
C LYS A 109 26.22 0.68 -23.81
N SER A 110 25.35 1.40 -24.55
CA SER A 110 25.73 2.28 -25.66
C SER A 110 24.61 3.28 -25.97
N THR A 111 24.86 4.21 -26.88
CA THR A 111 23.80 5.09 -27.41
C THR A 111 22.70 4.22 -28.06
N GLY A 112 21.47 4.35 -27.57
CA GLY A 112 20.32 3.56 -28.04
C GLY A 112 20.16 2.18 -27.37
N ASP A 113 21.07 1.80 -26.46
CA ASP A 113 20.98 0.56 -25.66
C ASP A 113 21.02 0.91 -24.16
N PRO A 114 19.91 1.38 -23.57
CA PRO A 114 19.82 1.77 -22.17
C PRO A 114 19.97 0.55 -21.25
N SER A 115 20.33 0.79 -20.00
CA SER A 115 20.24 -0.24 -18.97
C SER A 115 18.84 -0.25 -18.35
N HIS A 116 18.44 -1.41 -17.85
CA HIS A 116 17.15 -1.64 -17.22
C HIS A 116 17.32 -2.27 -15.85
N LEU A 117 16.44 -1.88 -14.92
CA LEU A 117 16.40 -2.41 -13.56
C LEU A 117 14.94 -2.53 -13.11
N ILE A 118 14.61 -3.69 -12.54
CA ILE A 118 13.36 -3.85 -11.81
C ILE A 118 13.67 -3.68 -10.33
N THR A 119 13.00 -2.74 -9.68
CA THR A 119 13.03 -2.60 -8.23
C THR A 119 11.75 -3.16 -7.65
N ALA A 120 11.86 -3.95 -6.59
CA ALA A 120 10.72 -4.52 -5.90
C ALA A 120 10.95 -4.50 -4.39
N MET A 121 9.92 -4.15 -3.64
CA MET A 121 9.95 -4.16 -2.19
C MET A 121 8.62 -4.63 -1.63
N ASN A 122 8.71 -5.11 -0.38
CA ASN A 122 7.57 -5.44 0.46
C ASN A 122 7.69 -4.63 1.77
N PHE A 123 6.60 -4.01 2.18
CA PHE A 123 6.56 -3.20 3.39
C PHE A 123 5.23 -3.37 4.12
N PHE A 124 5.28 -3.54 5.44
CA PHE A 124 4.09 -3.56 6.28
C PHE A 124 3.86 -2.19 6.90
N MET A 125 2.63 -1.71 6.83
CA MET A 125 2.26 -0.40 7.36
C MET A 125 0.95 -0.45 8.13
N GLU A 126 0.95 0.11 9.32
CA GLU A 126 -0.28 0.35 10.07
C GLU A 126 -0.96 1.62 9.54
N MET A 127 -2.25 1.51 9.19
CA MET A 127 -3.04 2.61 8.63
C MET A 127 -4.41 2.71 9.31
N ASN A 128 -4.85 3.93 9.57
CA ASN A 128 -6.21 4.22 10.01
C ASN A 128 -7.15 4.33 8.81
N ALA A 129 -8.45 4.18 9.05
CA ALA A 129 -9.45 4.47 8.03
C ALA A 129 -9.32 5.93 7.55
N GLY A 130 -9.24 6.12 6.24
CA GLY A 130 -9.02 7.42 5.61
C GLY A 130 -7.55 7.83 5.45
N ASP A 131 -6.60 7.08 6.01
CA ASP A 131 -5.19 7.29 5.70
C ASP A 131 -4.89 6.95 4.24
N TYR A 132 -3.84 7.59 3.70
CA TYR A 132 -3.25 7.22 2.42
C TYR A 132 -1.74 7.06 2.53
N VAL A 133 -1.20 6.25 1.64
CA VAL A 133 0.25 6.10 1.43
C VAL A 133 0.58 6.40 -0.02
N GLU A 134 1.72 7.02 -0.25
CA GLU A 134 2.33 7.27 -1.56
C GLU A 134 3.72 6.65 -1.58
N ILE A 135 4.13 6.13 -2.73
CA ILE A 135 5.49 5.65 -2.97
C ILE A 135 6.24 6.75 -3.71
N PHE A 136 7.31 7.23 -3.12
CA PHE A 136 8.16 8.27 -3.68
C PHE A 136 9.44 7.68 -4.22
N TRP A 137 9.96 8.27 -5.28
CA TRP A 137 11.26 7.94 -5.84
C TRP A 137 12.06 9.19 -6.18
N ARG A 138 13.36 9.07 -6.20
CA ARG A 138 14.33 10.07 -6.63
C ARG A 138 15.47 9.39 -7.36
N THR A 139 16.10 10.07 -8.28
CA THR A 139 17.29 9.62 -9.00
C THR A 139 18.42 10.62 -8.92
N THR A 140 19.64 10.19 -9.18
CA THR A 140 20.83 11.07 -9.26
C THR A 140 21.04 11.70 -10.62
N ASP A 141 20.30 11.26 -11.65
CA ASP A 141 20.32 11.86 -13.00
C ASP A 141 18.93 11.77 -13.65
N THR A 142 18.52 12.83 -14.37
CA THR A 142 17.22 12.90 -15.05
C THR A 142 17.10 11.98 -16.27
N GLY A 143 18.16 11.37 -16.72
CA GLY A 143 18.17 10.32 -17.74
C GLY A 143 17.69 8.95 -17.22
N VAL A 144 17.33 8.87 -15.92
CA VAL A 144 16.63 7.72 -15.33
C VAL A 144 15.13 8.00 -15.28
N SER A 145 14.34 7.05 -15.74
CA SER A 145 12.86 7.12 -15.73
C SER A 145 12.25 5.77 -15.38
N LEU A 146 11.01 5.80 -14.89
CA LEU A 146 10.14 4.61 -14.96
C LEU A 146 9.64 4.50 -16.40
N GLU A 147 9.65 3.30 -16.97
CA GLU A 147 9.36 3.09 -18.39
C GLU A 147 8.33 1.97 -18.61
N GLN A 148 7.34 2.25 -19.42
CA GLN A 148 6.39 1.28 -19.93
C GLN A 148 6.86 0.76 -21.30
N TYR A 149 6.38 -0.42 -21.68
CA TYR A 149 6.54 -0.96 -23.03
C TYR A 149 5.19 -1.42 -23.59
N PRO A 150 4.89 -1.12 -24.85
CA PRO A 150 3.67 -1.62 -25.48
C PRO A 150 3.73 -3.14 -25.70
N THR A 151 2.60 -3.72 -26.05
CA THR A 151 2.54 -5.10 -26.56
C THR A 151 3.48 -5.28 -27.75
N SER A 152 4.04 -6.46 -27.90
CA SER A 152 4.90 -6.83 -29.04
C SER A 152 4.32 -8.06 -29.71
N THR A 153 4.48 -8.14 -31.03
CA THR A 153 4.09 -9.30 -31.83
C THR A 153 5.30 -10.17 -32.23
N SER A 154 6.52 -9.69 -31.98
CA SER A 154 7.77 -10.44 -32.28
C SER A 154 8.87 -10.13 -31.26
N PRO A 155 9.04 -10.95 -30.24
CA PRO A 155 8.18 -12.07 -29.81
C PRO A 155 6.82 -11.56 -29.34
N ASP A 156 5.82 -12.43 -29.41
CA ASP A 156 4.49 -12.13 -28.87
C ASP A 156 4.59 -12.02 -27.34
N ARG A 157 4.28 -10.82 -26.81
CA ARG A 157 4.28 -10.53 -25.38
C ARG A 157 3.33 -9.39 -25.03
N PRO A 158 2.72 -9.40 -23.83
CA PRO A 158 1.89 -8.29 -23.34
C PRO A 158 2.73 -7.01 -23.13
N SER A 159 2.02 -5.91 -22.90
CA SER A 159 2.61 -4.64 -22.44
C SER A 159 3.27 -4.82 -21.07
N ILE A 160 4.26 -3.97 -20.80
CA ILE A 160 4.94 -3.89 -19.50
C ILE A 160 4.55 -2.54 -18.86
N PRO A 161 3.85 -2.54 -17.74
CA PRO A 161 3.60 -1.30 -16.98
C PRO A 161 4.89 -0.72 -16.43
N SER A 162 4.98 0.60 -16.32
CA SER A 162 6.12 1.28 -15.66
C SER A 162 6.14 1.03 -14.17
N ALA A 163 4.96 0.91 -13.56
CA ALA A 163 4.77 0.67 -12.15
C ALA A 163 3.61 -0.29 -11.90
N ILE A 164 3.80 -1.20 -10.96
CA ILE A 164 2.76 -2.07 -10.41
C ILE A 164 2.83 -1.96 -8.90
N VAL A 165 1.67 -1.85 -8.24
CA VAL A 165 1.55 -1.93 -6.79
C VAL A 165 0.38 -2.80 -6.40
N THR A 166 0.58 -3.62 -5.38
CA THR A 166 -0.48 -4.36 -4.71
C THR A 166 -0.49 -4.01 -3.23
N MET A 167 -1.67 -3.93 -2.67
CA MET A 167 -1.86 -3.66 -1.26
C MET A 167 -2.95 -4.57 -0.71
N SER A 168 -2.67 -5.26 0.40
CA SER A 168 -3.60 -6.20 1.02
C SER A 168 -3.63 -6.02 2.53
N TYR A 169 -4.82 -6.16 3.09
CA TYR A 169 -5.03 -6.19 4.53
C TYR A 169 -4.47 -7.49 5.12
N VAL A 170 -3.70 -7.37 6.18
CA VAL A 170 -3.05 -8.52 6.84
C VAL A 170 -3.74 -8.86 8.15
N ALA A 171 -3.95 -7.85 9.00
CA ALA A 171 -4.50 -8.06 10.32
C ALA A 171 -5.10 -6.75 10.87
N PRO A 172 -6.07 -6.84 11.81
CA PRO A 172 -6.42 -5.68 12.62
C PRO A 172 -5.19 -5.26 13.43
N SER A 173 -4.87 -3.98 13.43
CA SER A 173 -3.85 -3.44 14.31
C SER A 173 -4.44 -3.32 15.71
N ALA A 174 -3.74 -3.84 16.69
CA ALA A 174 -4.17 -3.96 18.09
C ALA A 174 -5.52 -4.66 18.28
N THR A 175 -5.47 -5.84 18.79
CA THR A 175 -6.62 -6.62 19.24
C THR A 175 -7.51 -5.79 20.17
N THR A 176 -8.65 -5.37 19.70
CA THR A 176 -9.75 -5.02 20.59
C THR A 176 -10.27 -6.31 21.21
N ASN A 177 -9.50 -6.89 22.09
CA ASN A 177 -9.99 -8.01 22.88
C ASN A 177 -10.99 -7.43 23.89
N LEU A 178 -12.25 -7.75 23.69
CA LEU A 178 -13.25 -7.59 24.75
C LEU A 178 -12.98 -8.66 25.79
N TYR A 179 -12.88 -8.26 27.04
CA TYR A 179 -12.80 -9.18 28.15
C TYR A 179 -13.73 -8.74 29.28
N VAL A 180 -14.25 -9.70 29.98
CA VAL A 180 -15.05 -9.44 31.18
C VAL A 180 -14.07 -9.12 32.31
N SER A 181 -13.98 -7.83 32.69
CA SER A 181 -13.05 -7.39 33.74
C SER A 181 -13.60 -7.66 35.14
N THR A 182 -14.93 -7.62 35.32
CA THR A 182 -15.58 -7.96 36.58
C THR A 182 -16.94 -8.61 36.30
N GLN A 183 -17.28 -9.63 37.07
CA GLN A 183 -18.59 -10.27 37.03
C GLN A 183 -19.15 -10.31 38.46
N GLN A 184 -20.34 -9.76 38.64
CA GLN A 184 -21.13 -9.85 39.88
C GLN A 184 -22.52 -10.33 39.50
N GLN A 185 -23.30 -10.81 40.50
CA GLN A 185 -24.64 -11.27 40.24
C GLN A 185 -25.50 -10.13 39.62
N GLY A 186 -25.95 -10.36 38.39
CA GLY A 186 -26.77 -9.40 37.63
C GLY A 186 -25.99 -8.28 36.90
N GLN A 187 -24.64 -8.23 36.99
CA GLN A 187 -23.81 -7.25 36.31
C GLN A 187 -22.49 -7.83 35.80
N ALA A 188 -22.08 -7.41 34.63
CA ALA A 188 -20.75 -7.68 34.10
C ALA A 188 -20.15 -6.41 33.53
N THR A 189 -18.93 -6.09 33.90
CA THR A 189 -18.18 -5.00 33.26
C THR A 189 -17.38 -5.56 32.12
N ILE A 190 -17.60 -4.99 30.95
CA ILE A 190 -16.87 -5.33 29.73
C ILE A 190 -15.83 -4.24 29.52
N SER A 191 -14.58 -4.66 29.46
CA SER A 191 -13.46 -3.76 29.19
C SER A 191 -12.85 -4.07 27.84
N HIS A 192 -12.33 -3.04 27.19
CA HIS A 192 -11.54 -3.14 25.97
C HIS A 192 -10.31 -2.25 26.10
N TRP A 193 -9.29 -2.57 25.38
CA TRP A 193 -8.12 -1.69 25.25
C TRP A 193 -8.56 -0.39 24.58
N ALA A 194 -8.11 0.73 25.12
CA ALA A 194 -8.49 2.06 24.61
C ALA A 194 -8.18 2.16 23.10
N ASN A 195 -9.21 2.35 22.30
CA ASN A 195 -9.11 2.68 20.90
C ASN A 195 -9.60 4.12 20.72
N SER A 196 -8.69 5.03 20.40
CA SER A 196 -8.97 6.47 20.37
C SER A 196 -9.76 6.94 19.14
N THR A 197 -10.11 6.07 18.18
CA THR A 197 -10.52 6.52 16.85
C THR A 197 -11.85 6.02 16.30
N ALA A 198 -12.56 5.12 16.97
CA ALA A 198 -13.91 4.73 16.50
C ALA A 198 -14.75 4.12 17.62
N ASP A 199 -16.01 4.55 17.70
CA ASP A 199 -17.03 3.87 18.46
C ASP A 199 -17.37 2.55 17.79
N LYS A 200 -17.36 1.46 18.57
CA LYS A 200 -17.77 0.13 18.11
C LYS A 200 -19.08 -0.25 18.78
N THR A 201 -20.06 -0.64 17.99
CA THR A 201 -21.32 -1.17 18.48
C THR A 201 -21.25 -2.69 18.55
N TYR A 202 -21.61 -3.25 19.69
CA TYR A 202 -21.68 -4.69 19.91
C TYR A 202 -23.12 -5.12 20.18
N GLY A 203 -23.55 -6.19 19.51
CA GLY A 203 -24.78 -6.89 19.87
C GLY A 203 -24.50 -7.91 20.98
N TYR A 204 -25.47 -8.18 21.83
CA TYR A 204 -25.39 -9.22 22.85
C TYR A 204 -26.66 -10.06 22.86
N ILE A 205 -26.49 -11.32 23.23
CA ILE A 205 -27.60 -12.24 23.46
C ILE A 205 -27.48 -12.72 24.91
N ILE A 206 -28.56 -12.60 25.67
CA ILE A 206 -28.68 -13.16 27.01
C ILE A 206 -29.43 -14.48 26.87
N VAL A 207 -28.81 -15.57 27.24
CA VAL A 207 -29.47 -16.89 27.32
C VAL A 207 -29.68 -17.19 28.79
N GLY A 208 -30.96 -17.24 29.20
CA GLY A 208 -31.38 -17.58 30.56
C GLY A 208 -31.50 -19.08 30.77
#